data_011b0873db67cd2faf9f3a5be2b64a78
#
_entry.id   011b0873db67cd2faf9f3a5be2b64a78
#
_cell.length_a   1.000
_cell.length_b   1.000
_cell.length_c   1.000
_cell.angle_alpha   90.00
_cell.angle_beta   90.00
_cell.angle_gamma   90.00
#
_symmetry.space_group_name_H-M   'P 1'
#
loop_
_entity.id
_entity.type
_entity.pdbx_description
1 polymer ?
#
loop_
_entity_poly.entity_id
_entity_poly.type
_entity_poly.pdbx_seq_one_letter_code
_entity_poly.pdbx_strand_id
1 'polypeptide(L)'
;MRISYNMPALTMNFLQNQALIRQSENSFRLSSGFKLNTARDNPSGIVQSQNLKLQIGGLQTAAKNVQDGVSMLQTAEGGLQEITGMIQRIRQLTLQAGSGTTTPSDRNVIQNEIDQMLDGISTMADQTEFNGLKLLGQNGGSKSISVSVGANAGENTDIPQLDLTNNENSD
;
A
#
# COMPACT_ATOMS: atom_id res chain seq x y z
N MET A 1 -65.62 -45.60 -20.15
CA MET A 1 -64.83 -44.45 -19.67
C MET A 1 -63.84 -44.95 -18.65
N ARG A 2 -62.51 -44.86 -18.97
CA ARG A 2 -61.49 -45.20 -17.98
C ARG A 2 -61.18 -43.95 -17.19
N ILE A 3 -61.75 -43.84 -15.98
CA ILE A 3 -61.60 -42.68 -15.08
C ILE A 3 -60.27 -42.71 -14.32
N SER A 4 -59.50 -43.81 -14.33
CA SER A 4 -58.33 -44.04 -13.50
C SER A 4 -56.96 -43.58 -14.13
N TYR A 5 -56.96 -43.12 -15.38
CA TYR A 5 -55.74 -42.67 -16.03
C TYR A 5 -55.98 -41.47 -16.97
N ASN A 6 -56.03 -40.28 -16.38
CA ASN A 6 -56.06 -39.03 -17.18
C ASN A 6 -54.63 -38.51 -17.49
N MET A 7 -53.96 -39.16 -18.45
CA MET A 7 -52.61 -38.78 -18.87
C MET A 7 -52.49 -37.31 -19.31
N PRO A 8 -53.45 -36.70 -20.04
CA PRO A 8 -53.44 -35.29 -20.36
C PRO A 8 -53.42 -34.36 -19.14
N ALA A 9 -54.17 -34.68 -18.09
CA ALA A 9 -54.21 -33.89 -16.86
C ALA A 9 -52.88 -33.97 -16.09
N LEU A 10 -52.22 -35.13 -16.08
CA LEU A 10 -50.89 -35.29 -15.47
C LEU A 10 -49.81 -34.51 -16.22
N THR A 11 -49.86 -34.54 -17.56
CA THR A 11 -48.90 -33.74 -18.38
C THR A 11 -49.10 -32.23 -18.20
N MET A 12 -50.37 -31.79 -18.12
CA MET A 12 -50.66 -30.35 -17.85
C MET A 12 -50.18 -29.91 -16.46
N ASN A 13 -50.39 -30.69 -15.41
CA ASN A 13 -49.87 -30.42 -14.08
C ASN A 13 -48.32 -30.34 -14.07
N PHE A 14 -47.68 -31.27 -14.76
CA PHE A 14 -46.24 -31.27 -14.90
C PHE A 14 -45.71 -30.01 -15.60
N LEU A 15 -46.31 -29.61 -16.73
CA LEU A 15 -45.99 -28.41 -17.46
C LEU A 15 -46.22 -27.12 -16.65
N GLN A 16 -47.34 -27.08 -15.91
CA GLN A 16 -47.67 -25.98 -15.02
C GLN A 16 -46.65 -25.82 -13.89
N ASN A 17 -46.27 -26.92 -13.24
CA ASN A 17 -45.24 -26.92 -12.21
C ASN A 17 -43.86 -26.45 -12.76
N GLN A 18 -43.49 -26.91 -13.94
CA GLN A 18 -42.28 -26.43 -14.61
C GLN A 18 -42.32 -24.92 -14.90
N ALA A 19 -43.46 -24.41 -15.36
CA ALA A 19 -43.64 -22.97 -15.62
C ALA A 19 -43.52 -22.15 -14.33
N LEU A 20 -44.12 -22.60 -13.23
CA LEU A 20 -44.02 -21.94 -11.93
C LEU A 20 -42.59 -21.93 -11.39
N ILE A 21 -41.84 -23.02 -11.54
CA ILE A 21 -40.43 -23.09 -11.14
C ILE A 21 -39.58 -22.07 -11.95
N ARG A 22 -39.76 -22.06 -13.29
CA ARG A 22 -39.05 -21.09 -14.14
C ARG A 22 -39.41 -19.63 -13.80
N GLN A 23 -40.66 -19.36 -13.50
CA GLN A 23 -41.11 -18.03 -13.09
C GLN A 23 -40.45 -17.61 -11.76
N SER A 24 -40.41 -18.51 -10.79
CA SER A 24 -39.75 -18.29 -9.50
C SER A 24 -38.24 -17.99 -9.68
N GLU A 25 -37.54 -18.79 -10.49
CA GLU A 25 -36.13 -18.59 -10.81
C GLU A 25 -35.89 -17.24 -11.48
N ASN A 26 -36.72 -16.86 -12.45
CA ASN A 26 -36.59 -15.58 -13.14
C ASN A 26 -36.92 -14.41 -12.21
N SER A 27 -37.92 -14.54 -11.33
CA SER A 27 -38.22 -13.52 -10.31
C SER A 27 -37.08 -13.35 -9.32
N PHE A 28 -36.43 -14.45 -8.92
CA PHE A 28 -35.27 -14.42 -8.04
C PHE A 28 -34.06 -13.72 -8.71
N ARG A 29 -33.82 -14.03 -10.00
CA ARG A 29 -32.74 -13.34 -10.77
C ARG A 29 -33.03 -11.84 -10.94
N LEU A 30 -34.29 -11.49 -11.18
CA LEU A 30 -34.68 -10.08 -11.32
C LEU A 30 -34.53 -9.31 -9.99
N SER A 31 -34.94 -9.94 -8.89
CA SER A 31 -34.83 -9.35 -7.55
C SER A 31 -33.38 -9.19 -7.09
N SER A 32 -32.52 -10.15 -7.39
CA SER A 32 -31.09 -10.10 -7.00
C SER A 32 -30.25 -9.23 -7.92
N GLY A 33 -30.71 -8.97 -9.16
CA GLY A 33 -29.94 -8.28 -10.20
C GLY A 33 -28.78 -9.07 -10.77
N PHE A 34 -28.58 -10.33 -10.34
CA PHE A 34 -27.51 -11.20 -10.83
C PHE A 34 -28.04 -12.32 -11.71
N LYS A 35 -27.31 -12.57 -12.81
CA LYS A 35 -27.63 -13.68 -13.72
C LYS A 35 -27.29 -15.04 -13.12
N LEU A 36 -26.23 -15.13 -12.29
CA LEU A 36 -25.72 -16.32 -11.64
C LEU A 36 -25.88 -16.15 -10.12
N ASN A 37 -26.86 -16.82 -9.53
CA ASN A 37 -27.16 -16.74 -8.11
C ASN A 37 -26.75 -17.99 -7.33
N THR A 38 -26.85 -19.15 -7.99
CA THR A 38 -26.60 -20.44 -7.36
C THR A 38 -25.60 -21.26 -8.17
N ALA A 39 -24.85 -22.14 -7.49
CA ALA A 39 -23.91 -23.05 -8.14
C ALA A 39 -24.60 -23.98 -9.15
N ARG A 40 -25.92 -24.17 -9.02
CA ARG A 40 -26.75 -24.96 -9.94
C ARG A 40 -26.90 -24.29 -11.31
N ASP A 41 -26.87 -22.94 -11.38
CA ASP A 41 -27.04 -22.20 -12.64
C ASP A 41 -25.85 -22.37 -13.57
N ASN A 42 -24.64 -22.18 -13.05
CA ASN A 42 -23.39 -22.40 -13.78
C ASN A 42 -22.22 -22.49 -12.78
N PRO A 43 -21.79 -23.71 -12.40
CA PRO A 43 -20.73 -23.90 -11.41
C PRO A 43 -19.40 -23.26 -11.85
N SER A 44 -19.02 -23.43 -13.12
CA SER A 44 -17.79 -22.87 -13.67
C SER A 44 -17.80 -21.32 -13.68
N GLY A 45 -18.92 -20.72 -14.07
CA GLY A 45 -19.08 -19.27 -14.08
C GLY A 45 -19.04 -18.66 -12.67
N ILE A 46 -19.59 -19.34 -11.67
CA ILE A 46 -19.52 -18.87 -10.28
C ILE A 46 -18.10 -18.93 -9.73
N VAL A 47 -17.38 -20.03 -9.96
CA VAL A 47 -15.96 -20.15 -9.54
C VAL A 47 -15.12 -19.05 -10.18
N GLN A 48 -15.30 -18.81 -11.48
CA GLN A 48 -14.60 -17.75 -12.19
C GLN A 48 -14.94 -16.34 -11.63
N SER A 49 -16.23 -16.09 -11.36
CA SER A 49 -16.68 -14.84 -10.75
C SER A 49 -16.08 -14.62 -9.35
N GLN A 50 -16.03 -15.68 -8.54
CA GLN A 50 -15.42 -15.61 -7.21
C GLN A 50 -13.91 -15.32 -7.28
N ASN A 51 -13.20 -16.01 -8.18
CA ASN A 51 -11.77 -15.76 -8.40
C ASN A 51 -11.50 -14.31 -8.82
N LEU A 52 -12.32 -13.78 -9.75
CA LEU A 52 -12.21 -12.37 -10.15
C LEU A 52 -12.51 -11.40 -8.99
N LYS A 53 -13.52 -11.70 -8.16
CA LYS A 53 -13.81 -10.89 -6.97
C LYS A 53 -12.66 -10.90 -5.97
N LEU A 54 -12.02 -12.04 -5.75
CA LEU A 54 -10.83 -12.15 -4.90
C LEU A 54 -9.67 -11.33 -5.47
N GLN A 55 -9.42 -11.41 -6.78
CA GLN A 55 -8.39 -10.61 -7.43
C GLN A 55 -8.68 -9.11 -7.34
N ILE A 56 -9.93 -8.69 -7.57
CA ILE A 56 -10.33 -7.28 -7.43
C ILE A 56 -10.11 -6.80 -5.98
N GLY A 57 -10.54 -7.60 -4.99
CA GLY A 57 -10.31 -7.27 -3.58
C GLY A 57 -8.82 -7.17 -3.23
N GLY A 58 -8.00 -8.09 -3.75
CA GLY A 58 -6.55 -8.04 -3.60
C GLY A 58 -5.93 -6.79 -4.22
N LEU A 59 -6.32 -6.46 -5.46
CA LEU A 59 -5.83 -5.26 -6.15
C LEU A 59 -6.29 -3.96 -5.46
N GLN A 60 -7.50 -3.91 -4.91
CA GLN A 60 -7.96 -2.75 -4.12
C GLN A 60 -7.12 -2.56 -2.85
N THR A 61 -6.76 -3.65 -2.18
CA THR A 61 -5.87 -3.60 -1.02
C THR A 61 -4.47 -3.18 -1.43
N ALA A 62 -3.93 -3.75 -2.52
CA ALA A 62 -2.65 -3.38 -3.08
C ALA A 62 -2.59 -1.88 -3.45
N ALA A 63 -3.65 -1.34 -4.06
CA ALA A 63 -3.73 0.08 -4.37
C ALA A 63 -3.66 0.97 -3.11
N LYS A 64 -4.28 0.57 -2.00
CA LYS A 64 -4.13 1.27 -0.71
C LYS A 64 -2.71 1.19 -0.18
N ASN A 65 -2.11 0.00 -0.21
CA ASN A 65 -0.73 -0.17 0.24
C ASN A 65 0.26 0.68 -0.57
N VAL A 66 0.03 0.81 -1.88
CA VAL A 66 0.83 1.70 -2.74
C VAL A 66 0.64 3.17 -2.35
N GLN A 67 -0.58 3.60 -2.04
CA GLN A 67 -0.83 4.97 -1.56
C GLN A 67 -0.13 5.25 -0.23
N ASP A 68 -0.15 4.28 0.69
CA ASP A 68 0.58 4.38 1.96
C ASP A 68 2.09 4.43 1.71
N GLY A 69 2.61 3.61 0.78
CA GLY A 69 4.00 3.65 0.34
C GLY A 69 4.41 4.99 -0.26
N VAL A 70 3.55 5.59 -1.10
CA VAL A 70 3.79 6.95 -1.65
C VAL A 70 3.81 7.99 -0.54
N SER A 71 2.88 7.93 0.41
CA SER A 71 2.84 8.86 1.56
C SER A 71 4.10 8.74 2.42
N MET A 72 4.59 7.52 2.62
CA MET A 72 5.83 7.24 3.31
C MET A 72 7.04 7.87 2.58
N LEU A 73 7.13 7.70 1.26
CA LEU A 73 8.18 8.30 0.44
C LEU A 73 8.14 9.83 0.47
N GLN A 74 6.95 10.43 0.42
CA GLN A 74 6.78 11.88 0.53
C GLN A 74 7.25 12.41 1.89
N THR A 75 7.02 11.65 2.97
CA THR A 75 7.53 12.01 4.30
C THR A 75 9.06 11.94 4.34
N ALA A 76 9.66 10.90 3.75
CA ALA A 76 11.10 10.78 3.65
C ALA A 76 11.72 11.89 2.78
N GLU A 77 11.08 12.22 1.65
CA GLU A 77 11.51 13.31 0.76
C GLU A 77 11.51 14.66 1.49
N GLY A 78 10.47 14.95 2.29
CA GLY A 78 10.42 16.16 3.11
C GLY A 78 11.59 16.25 4.09
N GLY A 79 11.88 15.16 4.82
CA GLY A 79 13.04 15.10 5.72
C GLY A 79 14.37 15.29 4.99
N LEU A 80 14.54 14.64 3.82
CA LEU A 80 15.74 14.79 3.00
C LEU A 80 15.93 16.22 2.44
N GLN A 81 14.85 16.91 2.12
CA GLN A 81 14.90 18.29 1.65
C GLN A 81 15.42 19.23 2.75
N GLU A 82 14.95 19.09 3.97
CA GLU A 82 15.44 19.85 5.12
C GLU A 82 16.91 19.55 5.41
N ILE A 83 17.31 18.27 5.42
CA ILE A 83 18.70 17.86 5.58
C ILE A 83 19.58 18.46 4.49
N THR A 84 19.13 18.45 3.24
CA THR A 84 19.86 19.07 2.12
C THR A 84 20.06 20.57 2.34
N GLY A 85 19.04 21.27 2.86
CA GLY A 85 19.14 22.69 3.23
C GLY A 85 20.23 22.94 4.29
N MET A 86 20.26 22.10 5.35
CA MET A 86 21.30 22.20 6.39
C MET A 86 22.69 21.92 5.84
N ILE A 87 22.87 20.93 4.97
CA ILE A 87 24.14 20.61 4.34
C ILE A 87 24.63 21.79 3.46
N GLN A 88 23.72 22.43 2.71
CA GLN A 88 24.07 23.62 1.93
C GLN A 88 24.54 24.79 2.82
N ARG A 89 23.90 24.95 3.99
CA ARG A 89 24.30 25.94 4.97
C ARG A 89 25.69 25.65 5.58
N ILE A 90 25.92 24.37 5.94
CA ILE A 90 27.25 23.91 6.41
C ILE A 90 28.34 24.24 5.36
N ARG A 91 28.07 23.99 4.08
CA ARG A 91 28.97 24.31 2.98
C ARG A 91 29.27 25.81 2.92
N GLN A 92 28.25 26.67 3.08
CA GLN A 92 28.48 28.14 3.11
C GLN A 92 29.34 28.56 4.28
N LEU A 93 29.07 28.01 5.49
CA LEU A 93 29.87 28.28 6.69
C LEU A 93 31.31 27.81 6.54
N THR A 94 31.53 26.64 5.94
CA THR A 94 32.88 26.12 5.69
C THR A 94 33.64 27.02 4.73
N LEU A 95 33.02 27.53 3.67
CA LEU A 95 33.64 28.50 2.75
C LEU A 95 33.96 29.82 3.46
N GLN A 96 33.10 30.30 4.36
CA GLN A 96 33.32 31.51 5.16
C GLN A 96 34.48 31.32 6.12
N ALA A 97 34.55 30.16 6.82
CA ALA A 97 35.67 29.85 7.73
C ALA A 97 37.02 29.73 7.02
N GLY A 98 37.00 29.27 5.73
CA GLY A 98 38.21 29.20 4.88
C GLY A 98 38.73 30.54 4.37
N SER A 99 37.99 31.65 4.56
CA SER A 99 38.43 32.97 4.15
C SER A 99 39.62 33.43 5.02
N GLY A 100 40.64 34.01 4.37
CA GLY A 100 41.82 34.58 5.07
C GLY A 100 41.49 35.79 5.96
N THR A 101 40.28 36.34 5.87
CA THR A 101 39.80 37.48 6.68
C THR A 101 39.17 37.06 8.00
N THR A 102 38.94 35.76 8.23
CA THR A 102 38.28 35.23 9.43
C THR A 102 39.27 35.03 10.57
N THR A 103 38.98 35.57 11.75
CA THR A 103 39.84 35.41 12.93
C THR A 103 39.70 34.00 13.54
N PRO A 104 40.66 33.51 14.34
CA PRO A 104 40.53 32.23 15.03
C PRO A 104 39.30 32.15 15.94
N SER A 105 38.90 33.27 16.56
CA SER A 105 37.69 33.35 17.39
C SER A 105 36.42 33.15 16.55
N ASP A 106 36.37 33.81 15.39
CA ASP A 106 35.23 33.69 14.48
C ASP A 106 35.09 32.26 13.92
N ARG A 107 36.22 31.60 13.63
CA ARG A 107 36.23 30.19 13.21
C ARG A 107 35.68 29.25 14.25
N ASN A 108 35.96 29.48 15.54
CA ASN A 108 35.39 28.70 16.63
C ASN A 108 33.85 28.88 16.71
N VAL A 109 33.34 30.10 16.49
CA VAL A 109 31.91 30.36 16.45
C VAL A 109 31.26 29.63 15.25
N ILE A 110 31.89 29.71 14.07
CA ILE A 110 31.40 28.99 12.88
C ILE A 110 31.42 27.47 13.10
N GLN A 111 32.48 26.94 13.75
CA GLN A 111 32.55 25.51 14.07
C GLN A 111 31.38 25.07 14.98
N ASN A 112 31.11 25.85 16.03
CA ASN A 112 29.95 25.56 16.91
C ASN A 112 28.62 25.58 16.15
N GLU A 113 28.45 26.50 15.17
CA GLU A 113 27.25 26.54 14.32
C GLU A 113 27.16 25.28 13.44
N ILE A 114 28.29 24.84 12.86
CA ILE A 114 28.36 23.59 12.06
C ILE A 114 28.00 22.38 12.93
N ASP A 115 28.56 22.27 14.12
CA ASP A 115 28.30 21.16 15.04
C ASP A 115 26.82 21.09 15.42
N GLN A 116 26.19 22.23 15.71
CA GLN A 116 24.76 22.30 15.97
C GLN A 116 23.91 21.86 14.77
N MET A 117 24.36 22.18 13.54
CA MET A 117 23.66 21.73 12.32
C MET A 117 23.82 20.22 12.09
N LEU A 118 24.98 19.65 12.38
CA LEU A 118 25.22 18.22 12.32
C LEU A 118 24.33 17.46 13.31
N ASP A 119 24.23 17.97 14.55
CA ASP A 119 23.29 17.43 15.54
C ASP A 119 21.83 17.56 15.08
N GLY A 120 21.50 18.69 14.44
CA GLY A 120 20.18 18.91 13.83
C GLY A 120 19.86 17.88 12.74
N ILE A 121 20.84 17.59 11.85
CA ILE A 121 20.70 16.56 10.80
C ILE A 121 20.45 15.18 11.41
N SER A 122 21.24 14.79 12.41
CA SER A 122 21.09 13.53 13.11
C SER A 122 19.70 13.42 13.77
N THR A 123 19.27 14.49 14.47
CA THR A 123 17.94 14.55 15.09
C THR A 123 16.82 14.44 14.06
N MET A 124 16.95 15.17 12.93
CA MET A 124 15.97 15.12 11.84
C MET A 124 15.88 13.72 11.23
N ALA A 125 17.03 13.08 11.01
CA ALA A 125 17.08 11.71 10.49
C ALA A 125 16.38 10.73 11.44
N ASP A 126 16.60 10.87 12.74
CA ASP A 126 15.99 10.03 13.77
C ASP A 126 14.50 10.31 14.00
N GLN A 127 14.04 11.54 13.77
CA GLN A 127 12.64 11.92 13.99
C GLN A 127 11.78 11.75 12.73
N THR A 128 12.38 11.56 11.55
CA THR A 128 11.62 11.30 10.32
C THR A 128 11.09 9.88 10.34
N GLU A 129 9.81 9.75 10.73
CA GLU A 129 9.14 8.47 10.85
C GLU A 129 7.76 8.49 10.17
N PHE A 130 7.30 7.33 9.75
CA PHE A 130 5.96 7.09 9.22
C PHE A 130 5.35 5.90 9.95
N ASN A 131 4.24 6.13 10.65
CA ASN A 131 3.55 5.10 11.45
C ASN A 131 4.48 4.36 12.45
N GLY A 132 5.43 5.08 13.06
CA GLY A 132 6.42 4.51 14.00
C GLY A 132 7.60 3.79 13.34
N LEU A 133 7.68 3.77 11.99
CA LEU A 133 8.81 3.28 11.25
C LEU A 133 9.74 4.44 10.89
N LYS A 134 10.98 4.40 11.35
CA LYS A 134 12.00 5.39 10.99
C LYS A 134 12.40 5.21 9.53
N LEU A 135 12.45 6.31 8.78
CA LEU A 135 12.72 6.28 7.34
C LEU A 135 14.17 6.63 6.98
N LEU A 136 14.78 7.53 7.76
CA LEU A 136 16.12 8.08 7.52
C LEU A 136 17.10 7.77 8.65
N GLY A 137 16.61 7.16 9.74
CA GLY A 137 17.40 6.79 10.91
C GLY A 137 17.62 5.28 10.99
N GLN A 138 18.32 4.87 12.05
CA GLN A 138 18.64 3.47 12.28
C GLN A 138 17.40 2.64 12.63
N ASN A 139 17.00 1.76 11.75
CA ASN A 139 15.96 0.76 11.99
C ASN A 139 16.60 -0.62 12.19
N GLY A 140 17.05 -0.93 13.37
CA GLY A 140 17.32 -2.30 13.85
C GLY A 140 17.80 -3.36 12.84
N GLY A 141 18.46 -2.98 11.72
CA GLY A 141 18.99 -3.91 10.73
C GLY A 141 18.15 -4.14 9.47
N SER A 142 16.96 -3.56 9.33
CA SER A 142 16.18 -3.66 8.09
C SER A 142 16.66 -2.63 7.06
N LYS A 143 17.21 -3.12 5.94
CA LYS A 143 17.68 -2.27 4.82
C LYS A 143 16.60 -1.86 3.84
N SER A 144 15.39 -2.41 3.94
CA SER A 144 14.28 -2.14 3.03
C SER A 144 12.94 -2.40 3.70
N ILE A 145 11.93 -1.63 3.32
CA ILE A 145 10.53 -1.84 3.69
C ILE A 145 9.82 -2.45 2.49
N SER A 146 9.28 -3.66 2.66
CA SER A 146 8.56 -4.38 1.61
C SER A 146 7.09 -3.96 1.61
N VAL A 147 6.62 -3.44 0.49
CA VAL A 147 5.23 -3.04 0.25
C VAL A 147 4.61 -3.99 -0.76
N SER A 148 3.48 -4.62 -0.39
CA SER A 148 2.74 -5.49 -1.30
C SER A 148 1.96 -4.65 -2.31
N VAL A 149 2.30 -4.81 -3.59
CA VAL A 149 1.74 -4.01 -4.71
C VAL A 149 0.81 -4.82 -5.61
N GLY A 150 0.64 -6.11 -5.33
CA GLY A 150 -0.17 -7.01 -6.15
C GLY A 150 -1.19 -7.83 -5.37
N ALA A 151 -2.02 -8.55 -6.12
CA ALA A 151 -3.06 -9.42 -5.57
C ALA A 151 -2.52 -10.79 -5.14
N ASN A 152 -1.32 -11.17 -5.59
CA ASN A 152 -0.73 -12.47 -5.33
C ASN A 152 0.44 -12.39 -4.36
N ALA A 153 0.71 -13.48 -3.65
CA ALA A 153 1.86 -13.58 -2.77
C ALA A 153 3.17 -13.45 -3.57
N GLY A 154 4.07 -12.57 -3.12
CA GLY A 154 5.35 -12.31 -3.78
C GLY A 154 5.37 -11.09 -4.72
N GLU A 155 4.24 -10.45 -4.97
CA GLU A 155 4.19 -9.19 -5.71
C GLU A 155 4.47 -8.01 -4.77
N ASN A 156 5.73 -7.91 -4.32
CA ASN A 156 6.19 -6.89 -3.40
C ASN A 156 7.19 -5.94 -4.09
N THR A 157 7.19 -4.68 -3.67
CA THR A 157 8.22 -3.71 -4.03
C THR A 157 8.95 -3.31 -2.75
N ASP A 158 10.28 -3.37 -2.79
CA ASP A 158 11.11 -3.00 -1.66
C ASP A 158 11.51 -1.52 -1.78
N ILE A 159 11.20 -0.76 -0.74
CA ILE A 159 11.62 0.63 -0.60
C ILE A 159 12.89 0.64 0.23
N PRO A 160 14.05 1.06 -0.36
CA PRO A 160 15.31 1.11 0.38
C PRO A 160 15.21 2.14 1.50
N GLN A 161 15.69 1.79 2.67
CA GLN A 161 15.89 2.72 3.77
C GLN A 161 17.30 3.33 3.67
N LEU A 162 17.39 4.63 3.91
CA LEU A 162 18.63 5.35 3.94
C LEU A 162 18.99 5.64 5.41
N ASP A 163 20.10 5.11 5.89
CA ASP A 163 20.64 5.43 7.21
C ASP A 163 21.57 6.65 7.10
N LEU A 164 21.11 7.77 7.62
CA LEU A 164 21.86 9.04 7.68
C LEU A 164 22.39 9.33 9.09
N THR A 165 22.13 8.46 10.05
CA THR A 165 22.74 8.55 11.37
C THR A 165 24.17 8.03 11.28
N ASN A 166 25.13 8.91 11.64
CA ASN A 166 26.55 8.58 11.61
C ASN A 166 26.85 7.44 12.60
N ASN A 167 26.79 6.20 12.12
CA ASN A 167 27.20 5.06 12.93
C ASN A 167 28.63 4.66 12.51
N GLU A 168 29.63 5.21 13.21
CA GLU A 168 31.05 4.86 13.05
C GLU A 168 31.38 3.42 13.50
N ASN A 169 30.39 2.56 13.74
CA ASN A 169 30.58 1.19 14.21
C ASN A 169 30.02 0.17 13.19
N SER A 170 30.66 0.05 12.05
CA SER A 170 30.59 -1.17 11.22
C SER A 170 31.99 -1.47 10.67
N ASP A 171 32.80 -2.03 11.55
CA ASP A 171 33.89 -2.93 11.22
C ASP A 171 33.38 -4.38 11.34
#